data_00ec37a9fd971bae32dce6bafdc75e21
#
_entry.id   00ec37a9fd971bae32dce6bafdc75e21
#
_cell.length_a   1.000
_cell.length_b   1.000
_cell.length_c   1.000
_cell.angle_alpha   90.00
_cell.angle_beta   90.00
_cell.angle_gamma   90.00
#
_symmetry.space_group_name_H-M   'P 1'
#
loop_
_entity.id
_entity.type
_entity.pdbx_description
1 polymer ?
#
loop_
_entity_poly.entity_id
_entity_poly.type
_entity_poly.pdbx_seq_one_letter_code
_entity_poly.pdbx_strand_id
1 'polypeptide(L)'
;TFEIIVVMNGCRDDTREVVEQAAAGNRAVRIIEFTQPLGKGGAIWEGLAVANGNRLAFVDADNMVRAPEAEKLIRALDSHDVAIADRFAGVEEGGTSQPPLRKLISRASRLWVRMFLGLPYADTQCGAKAFRIAAWRRIAPRVLERQADNAQ
;
A
#
# COMPACT_ATOMS: atom_id res chain seq x y z
N THR A 1 12.49 -16.39 -2.70
CA THR A 1 11.74 -16.17 -3.96
C THR A 1 10.69 -15.10 -3.70
N PHE A 2 10.50 -14.17 -4.63
CA PHE A 2 9.49 -13.11 -4.55
C PHE A 2 8.88 -12.89 -5.96
N GLU A 3 7.72 -12.28 -5.99
CA GLU A 3 7.08 -11.74 -7.19
C GLU A 3 6.74 -10.27 -6.98
N ILE A 4 6.70 -9.51 -8.05
CA ILE A 4 6.25 -8.12 -8.10
C ILE A 4 5.06 -8.07 -9.05
N ILE A 5 3.92 -7.61 -8.57
CA ILE A 5 2.71 -7.44 -9.36
C ILE A 5 2.50 -5.95 -9.58
N VAL A 6 2.67 -5.51 -10.81
CA VAL A 6 2.39 -4.13 -11.21
C VAL A 6 0.95 -4.06 -11.71
N VAL A 7 0.12 -3.30 -11.02
CA VAL A 7 -1.29 -3.11 -11.41
C VAL A 7 -1.44 -1.76 -12.09
N MET A 8 -1.60 -1.79 -13.40
CA MET A 8 -1.90 -0.61 -14.20
C MET A 8 -3.41 -0.35 -14.14
N ASN A 9 -3.80 0.81 -13.63
CA ASN A 9 -5.17 1.10 -13.24
C ASN A 9 -5.73 2.30 -14.02
N GLY A 10 -6.18 2.06 -15.23
CA GLY A 10 -6.75 3.06 -16.13
C GLY A 10 -5.72 4.07 -16.65
N CYS A 11 -4.47 3.64 -16.85
CA CYS A 11 -3.41 4.47 -17.42
C CYS A 11 -3.74 4.85 -18.87
N ARG A 12 -3.53 6.12 -19.23
CA ARG A 12 -3.80 6.68 -20.57
C ARG A 12 -2.56 7.30 -21.20
N ASP A 13 -1.43 7.16 -20.55
CA ASP A 13 -0.12 7.65 -20.93
C ASP A 13 0.81 6.48 -21.32
N ASP A 14 2.09 6.73 -21.43
CA ASP A 14 3.14 5.77 -21.76
C ASP A 14 3.53 4.83 -20.62
N THR A 15 2.74 4.80 -19.52
CA THR A 15 3.01 3.93 -18.35
C THR A 15 3.19 2.46 -18.76
N ARG A 16 2.39 1.96 -19.73
CA ARG A 16 2.49 0.58 -20.21
C ARG A 16 3.89 0.29 -20.78
N GLU A 17 4.34 1.11 -21.71
CA GLU A 17 5.63 0.93 -22.39
C GLU A 17 6.79 1.00 -21.38
N VAL A 18 6.72 1.96 -20.46
CA VAL A 18 7.74 2.12 -19.40
C VAL A 18 7.80 0.89 -18.49
N VAL A 19 6.65 0.39 -18.06
CA VAL A 19 6.56 -0.79 -17.17
C VAL A 19 7.03 -2.05 -17.91
N GLU A 20 6.62 -2.26 -19.15
CA GLU A 20 7.03 -3.41 -19.96
C GLU A 20 8.55 -3.40 -20.20
N GLN A 21 9.13 -2.24 -20.49
CA GLN A 21 10.57 -2.08 -20.64
C GLN A 21 11.31 -2.38 -19.33
N ALA A 22 10.82 -1.86 -18.22
CA ALA A 22 11.43 -2.08 -16.89
C ALA A 22 11.31 -3.55 -16.44
N ALA A 23 10.24 -4.24 -16.85
CA ALA A 23 10.00 -5.65 -16.55
C ALA A 23 10.73 -6.61 -17.50
N ALA A 24 11.27 -6.13 -18.61
CA ALA A 24 11.84 -6.96 -19.68
C ALA A 24 12.91 -7.93 -19.14
N GLY A 25 12.69 -9.22 -19.36
CA GLY A 25 13.59 -10.28 -18.91
C GLY A 25 13.50 -10.64 -17.43
N ASN A 26 12.72 -9.91 -16.63
CA ASN A 26 12.55 -10.21 -15.21
C ASN A 26 11.30 -11.05 -14.96
N ARG A 27 11.48 -12.38 -14.82
CA ARG A 27 10.37 -13.32 -14.59
C ARG A 27 9.66 -13.14 -13.25
N ALA A 28 10.22 -12.36 -12.32
CA ALA A 28 9.58 -12.06 -11.04
C ALA A 28 8.51 -10.96 -11.17
N VAL A 29 8.47 -10.22 -12.30
CA VAL A 29 7.51 -9.15 -12.53
C VAL A 29 6.33 -9.66 -13.33
N ARG A 30 5.13 -9.44 -12.81
CA ARG A 30 3.85 -9.68 -13.50
C ARG A 30 3.12 -8.36 -13.65
N ILE A 31 2.53 -8.15 -14.83
CA ILE A 31 1.77 -6.94 -15.12
C ILE A 31 0.30 -7.32 -15.23
N ILE A 32 -0.56 -6.57 -14.58
CA ILE A 32 -2.01 -6.65 -14.71
C ILE A 32 -2.51 -5.28 -15.13
N GLU A 33 -3.37 -5.24 -16.13
CA GLU A 33 -3.93 -3.99 -16.62
C GLU A 33 -5.44 -3.99 -16.57
N PHE A 34 -5.96 -2.86 -16.08
CA PHE A 34 -7.37 -2.52 -16.12
C PHE A 34 -7.55 -1.26 -16.97
N THR A 35 -8.35 -1.35 -18.02
CA THR A 35 -8.65 -0.22 -18.92
C THR A 35 -9.54 0.83 -18.24
N GLN A 36 -10.40 0.38 -17.32
CA GLN A 36 -11.23 1.25 -16.49
C GLN A 36 -10.59 1.44 -15.11
N PRO A 37 -10.55 2.67 -14.59
CA PRO A 37 -9.96 2.93 -13.28
C PRO A 37 -10.81 2.31 -12.16
N LEU A 38 -10.20 1.42 -11.38
CA LEU A 38 -10.79 0.78 -10.21
C LEU A 38 -10.64 1.64 -8.94
N GLY A 39 -9.94 2.76 -9.05
CA GLY A 39 -9.44 3.50 -7.89
C GLY A 39 -8.31 2.77 -7.17
N LYS A 40 -7.62 3.47 -6.25
CA LYS A 40 -6.47 2.92 -5.52
C LYS A 40 -6.79 1.62 -4.77
N GLY A 41 -7.90 1.62 -4.05
CA GLY A 41 -8.33 0.45 -3.27
C GLY A 41 -8.61 -0.78 -4.13
N GLY A 42 -9.30 -0.59 -5.26
CA GLY A 42 -9.57 -1.66 -6.21
C GLY A 42 -8.30 -2.23 -6.82
N ALA A 43 -7.36 -1.39 -7.25
CA ALA A 43 -6.09 -1.84 -7.82
C ALA A 43 -5.26 -2.65 -6.80
N ILE A 44 -5.19 -2.20 -5.54
CA ILE A 44 -4.54 -2.95 -4.46
C ILE A 44 -5.21 -4.30 -4.26
N TRP A 45 -6.53 -4.32 -4.25
CA TRP A 45 -7.32 -5.53 -4.08
C TRP A 45 -7.01 -6.56 -5.16
N GLU A 46 -7.08 -6.16 -6.42
CA GLU A 46 -6.82 -7.05 -7.56
C GLU A 46 -5.39 -7.59 -7.54
N GLY A 47 -4.41 -6.75 -7.23
CA GLY A 47 -3.04 -7.19 -7.08
C GLY A 47 -2.84 -8.21 -5.97
N LEU A 48 -3.45 -8.00 -4.80
CA LEU A 48 -3.36 -8.93 -3.67
C LEU A 48 -4.14 -10.22 -3.89
N ALA A 49 -5.24 -10.18 -4.65
CA ALA A 49 -6.06 -11.35 -4.94
C ALA A 49 -5.33 -12.39 -5.80
N VAL A 50 -4.45 -11.95 -6.70
CA VAL A 50 -3.69 -12.85 -7.59
C VAL A 50 -2.28 -13.17 -7.10
N ALA A 51 -1.88 -12.62 -5.95
CA ALA A 51 -0.58 -12.87 -5.37
C ALA A 51 -0.47 -14.30 -4.82
N ASN A 52 0.67 -14.96 -5.09
CA ASN A 52 0.93 -16.34 -4.68
C ASN A 52 1.77 -16.44 -3.39
N GLY A 53 2.31 -15.32 -2.92
CA GLY A 53 3.18 -15.27 -1.75
C GLY A 53 2.44 -15.57 -0.44
N ASN A 54 3.17 -16.07 0.56
CA ASN A 54 2.66 -16.20 1.93
C ASN A 54 2.79 -14.90 2.74
N ARG A 55 3.53 -13.93 2.23
CA ARG A 55 3.67 -12.56 2.72
C ARG A 55 3.30 -11.63 1.58
N LEU A 56 2.31 -10.83 1.80
CA LEU A 56 1.76 -9.90 0.84
C LEU A 56 2.15 -8.49 1.26
N ALA A 57 2.57 -7.67 0.31
CA ALA A 57 2.81 -6.26 0.56
C ALA A 57 2.35 -5.44 -0.62
N PHE A 58 1.90 -4.22 -0.37
CA PHE A 58 1.73 -3.23 -1.43
C PHE A 58 2.46 -1.95 -1.07
N VAL A 59 2.91 -1.26 -2.08
CA VAL A 59 3.53 0.07 -2.01
C VAL A 59 2.98 0.94 -3.12
N ASP A 60 2.87 2.24 -2.87
CA ASP A 60 2.54 3.21 -3.91
C ASP A 60 3.70 3.34 -4.91
N ALA A 61 3.38 3.58 -6.18
CA ALA A 61 4.36 3.70 -7.26
C ALA A 61 5.10 5.06 -7.28
N ASP A 62 4.85 5.94 -6.30
CA ASP A 62 5.43 7.28 -6.18
C ASP A 62 6.85 7.31 -5.57
N ASN A 63 7.40 6.12 -5.31
CA ASN A 63 8.72 5.94 -4.69
C ASN A 63 8.91 6.60 -3.31
N MET A 64 7.80 6.94 -2.62
CA MET A 64 7.86 7.43 -1.25
C MET A 64 8.35 6.36 -0.27
N VAL A 65 8.09 5.09 -0.58
CA VAL A 65 8.63 3.94 0.14
C VAL A 65 9.60 3.20 -0.77
N ARG A 66 10.88 3.27 -0.44
CA ARG A 66 11.94 2.64 -1.24
C ARG A 66 12.04 1.14 -0.96
N ALA A 67 12.70 0.41 -1.85
CA ALA A 67 12.84 -1.04 -1.75
C ALA A 67 13.40 -1.53 -0.39
N PRO A 68 14.42 -0.90 0.24
CA PRO A 68 14.88 -1.31 1.57
C PRO A 68 13.83 -1.14 2.67
N GLU A 69 12.99 -0.10 2.59
CA GLU A 69 11.88 0.11 3.54
C GLU A 69 10.78 -0.93 3.33
N ALA A 70 10.46 -1.25 2.07
CA ALA A 70 9.50 -2.32 1.75
C ALA A 70 10.00 -3.68 2.26
N GLU A 71 11.30 -3.96 2.15
CA GLU A 71 11.90 -5.18 2.70
C GLU A 71 11.78 -5.24 4.23
N LYS A 72 12.04 -4.15 4.95
CA LYS A 72 11.85 -4.08 6.41
C LYS A 72 10.39 -4.35 6.79
N LEU A 73 9.45 -3.80 6.01
CA LEU A 73 8.03 -4.03 6.22
C LEU A 73 7.66 -5.51 6.09
N ILE A 74 8.21 -6.20 5.07
CA ILE A 74 7.98 -7.63 4.87
C ILE A 74 8.65 -8.46 5.98
N ARG A 75 9.85 -8.08 6.43
CA ARG A 75 10.55 -8.74 7.54
C ARG A 75 9.81 -8.59 8.87
N ALA A 76 9.10 -7.49 9.10
CA ALA A 76 8.27 -7.31 10.28
C ALA A 76 7.18 -8.39 10.42
N LEU A 77 6.78 -9.01 9.31
CA LEU A 77 5.85 -10.15 9.33
C LEU A 77 6.45 -11.43 9.92
N ASP A 78 7.73 -11.48 10.28
CA ASP A 78 8.31 -12.61 11.01
C ASP A 78 7.70 -12.74 12.42
N SER A 79 7.32 -11.62 13.01
CA SER A 79 6.75 -11.54 14.37
C SER A 79 5.35 -10.91 14.43
N HIS A 80 4.83 -10.37 13.32
CA HIS A 80 3.54 -9.68 13.28
C HIS A 80 2.68 -10.18 12.12
N ASP A 81 1.37 -10.13 12.27
CA ASP A 81 0.42 -10.51 11.21
C ASP A 81 0.22 -9.41 10.17
N VAL A 82 0.39 -8.14 10.59
CA VAL A 82 0.24 -6.95 9.75
C VAL A 82 1.35 -5.97 10.10
N ALA A 83 1.93 -5.32 9.10
CA ALA A 83 2.88 -4.24 9.25
C ALA A 83 2.45 -3.03 8.41
N ILE A 84 2.61 -1.84 8.95
CA ILE A 84 2.27 -0.57 8.29
C ILE A 84 3.52 0.31 8.32
N ALA A 85 3.91 0.86 7.17
CA ALA A 85 4.99 1.83 7.13
C ALA A 85 4.54 3.16 7.76
N ASP A 86 5.46 3.82 8.45
CA ASP A 86 5.26 5.16 8.98
C ASP A 86 6.17 6.14 8.23
N ARG A 87 5.57 7.05 7.47
CA ARG A 87 6.30 8.07 6.69
C ARG A 87 7.05 9.07 7.56
N PHE A 88 6.72 9.12 8.84
CA PHE A 88 7.31 10.07 9.81
C PHE A 88 8.37 9.41 10.71
N ALA A 89 8.49 8.08 10.66
CA ALA A 89 9.51 7.37 11.41
C ALA A 89 10.90 7.70 10.85
N GLY A 90 11.74 8.33 11.67
CA GLY A 90 13.11 8.70 11.29
C GLY A 90 13.27 10.04 10.55
N VAL A 91 12.19 10.77 10.32
CA VAL A 91 12.27 12.15 9.86
C VAL A 91 12.33 13.06 11.09
N GLU A 92 13.52 13.60 11.39
CA GLU A 92 13.62 14.71 12.33
C GLU A 92 12.67 15.84 11.88
N GLU A 93 11.96 16.45 12.82
CA GLU A 93 10.89 17.44 12.55
C GLU A 93 11.33 18.67 11.70
N GLY A 94 12.59 18.73 11.27
CA GLY A 94 13.19 19.82 10.51
C GLY A 94 13.28 19.64 8.98
N GLY A 95 13.03 18.45 8.45
CA GLY A 95 13.47 18.11 7.07
C GLY A 95 12.46 18.34 5.94
N THR A 96 11.19 18.59 6.20
CA THR A 96 10.20 18.84 5.13
C THR A 96 9.65 20.26 5.21
N SER A 97 9.87 21.03 4.16
CA SER A 97 9.30 22.36 3.89
C SER A 97 7.78 22.29 3.67
N GLN A 98 7.03 21.69 4.61
CA GLN A 98 5.56 21.65 4.49
C GLN A 98 4.93 22.88 5.15
N PRO A 99 3.90 23.46 4.52
CA PRO A 99 3.16 24.58 5.11
C PRO A 99 2.69 24.27 6.53
N PRO A 100 2.74 25.23 7.47
CA PRO A 100 2.36 25.00 8.87
C PRO A 100 0.93 24.51 9.04
N LEU A 101 0.01 24.97 8.20
CA LEU A 101 -1.37 24.53 8.17
C LEU A 101 -1.50 23.04 7.86
N ARG A 102 -0.72 22.51 6.92
CA ARG A 102 -0.71 21.07 6.57
C ARG A 102 -0.18 20.21 7.73
N LYS A 103 0.84 20.71 8.45
CA LYS A 103 1.36 20.04 9.66
C LYS A 103 0.30 19.99 10.75
N LEU A 104 -0.45 21.07 10.95
CA LEU A 104 -1.53 21.14 11.94
C LEU A 104 -2.67 20.17 11.60
N ILE A 105 -3.13 20.15 10.37
CA ILE A 105 -4.19 19.23 9.89
C ILE A 105 -3.73 17.77 10.08
N SER A 106 -2.49 17.45 9.72
CA SER A 106 -1.95 16.10 9.88
C SER A 106 -1.87 15.67 11.35
N ARG A 107 -1.51 16.60 12.27
CA ARG A 107 -1.50 16.32 13.72
C ARG A 107 -2.91 16.11 14.26
N ALA A 108 -3.85 16.95 13.87
CA ALA A 108 -5.26 16.82 14.26
C ALA A 108 -5.86 15.51 13.74
N SER A 109 -5.63 15.13 12.49
CA SER A 109 -6.11 13.86 11.93
C SER A 109 -5.57 12.64 12.66
N ARG A 110 -4.26 12.63 13.00
CA ARG A 110 -3.65 11.54 13.78
C ARG A 110 -4.25 11.42 15.17
N LEU A 111 -4.44 12.56 15.85
CA LEU A 111 -5.06 12.58 17.17
C LEU A 111 -6.50 12.08 17.12
N TRP A 112 -7.24 12.49 16.09
CA TRP A 112 -8.62 12.06 15.85
C TRP A 112 -8.71 10.54 15.64
N VAL A 113 -7.89 9.99 14.75
CA VAL A 113 -7.82 8.53 14.50
C VAL A 113 -7.48 7.78 15.79
N ARG A 114 -6.51 8.27 16.56
CA ARG A 114 -6.10 7.63 17.81
C ARG A 114 -7.21 7.67 18.88
N MET A 115 -7.92 8.79 18.99
CA MET A 115 -9.00 8.96 19.98
C MET A 115 -10.25 8.16 19.62
N PHE A 116 -10.66 8.17 18.35
CA PHE A 116 -11.93 7.56 17.94
C PHE A 116 -11.82 6.10 17.51
N LEU A 117 -10.67 5.68 16.97
CA LEU A 117 -10.48 4.30 16.53
C LEU A 117 -9.63 3.47 17.51
N GLY A 118 -9.06 4.09 18.56
CA GLY A 118 -8.23 3.39 19.54
C GLY A 118 -6.98 2.74 18.94
N LEU A 119 -6.58 3.15 17.73
CA LEU A 119 -5.46 2.55 17.02
C LEU A 119 -4.14 3.18 17.48
N PRO A 120 -3.15 2.37 17.91
CA PRO A 120 -1.86 2.86 18.40
C PRO A 120 -0.91 3.30 17.29
N TYR A 121 -1.37 3.37 16.04
CA TYR A 121 -0.53 3.65 14.87
C TYR A 121 -0.43 5.14 14.58
N ALA A 122 0.78 5.60 14.29
CA ALA A 122 1.05 6.99 13.97
C ALA A 122 0.58 7.38 12.56
N ASP A 123 0.71 6.47 11.59
CA ASP A 123 0.33 6.72 10.20
C ASP A 123 -0.50 5.57 9.61
N THR A 124 -1.82 5.65 9.74
CA THR A 124 -2.74 4.68 9.14
C THR A 124 -2.95 4.88 7.64
N GLN A 125 -2.54 6.04 7.10
CA GLN A 125 -2.76 6.41 5.70
C GLN A 125 -1.54 6.17 4.81
N CYS A 126 -0.44 5.64 5.36
CA CYS A 126 0.74 5.33 4.57
C CYS A 126 0.41 4.36 3.44
N GLY A 127 0.89 4.67 2.24
CA GLY A 127 0.70 3.89 1.03
C GLY A 127 1.53 2.60 0.97
N ALA A 128 2.04 2.12 2.11
CA ALA A 128 2.73 0.84 2.18
C ALA A 128 2.26 0.02 3.39
N LYS A 129 1.80 -1.18 3.12
CA LYS A 129 1.36 -2.15 4.13
C LYS A 129 1.73 -3.56 3.72
N ALA A 130 1.96 -4.40 4.72
CA ALA A 130 2.23 -5.81 4.52
C ALA A 130 1.36 -6.67 5.42
N PHE A 131 1.04 -7.89 4.95
CA PHE A 131 0.16 -8.84 5.60
C PHE A 131 0.72 -10.25 5.48
N ARG A 132 0.58 -11.06 6.52
CA ARG A 132 0.63 -12.51 6.34
C ARG A 132 -0.60 -12.97 5.56
N ILE A 133 -0.45 -13.94 4.69
CA ILE A 133 -1.58 -14.46 3.89
C ILE A 133 -2.75 -14.93 4.77
N ALA A 134 -2.48 -15.49 5.94
CA ALA A 134 -3.50 -15.91 6.89
C ALA A 134 -4.32 -14.71 7.42
N ALA A 135 -3.65 -13.60 7.75
CA ALA A 135 -4.31 -12.37 8.18
C ALA A 135 -5.11 -11.74 7.03
N TRP A 136 -4.53 -11.69 5.83
CA TRP A 136 -5.21 -11.20 4.64
C TRP A 136 -6.50 -11.96 4.37
N ARG A 137 -6.47 -13.29 4.35
CA ARG A 137 -7.66 -14.13 4.12
C ARG A 137 -8.77 -13.93 5.16
N ARG A 138 -8.44 -13.49 6.36
CA ARG A 138 -9.44 -13.14 7.41
C ARG A 138 -10.05 -11.76 7.21
N ILE A 139 -9.29 -10.82 6.65
CA ILE A 139 -9.72 -9.43 6.46
C ILE A 139 -10.46 -9.26 5.12
N ALA A 140 -9.98 -9.92 4.09
CA ALA A 140 -10.44 -9.77 2.71
C ALA A 140 -11.96 -9.88 2.53
N PRO A 141 -12.66 -10.90 3.04
CA PRO A 141 -14.10 -11.01 2.89
C PRO A 141 -14.86 -9.81 3.47
N ARG A 142 -14.42 -9.31 4.63
CA ARG A 142 -15.07 -8.17 5.32
C ARG A 142 -14.92 -6.85 4.56
N VAL A 143 -13.83 -6.68 3.82
CA VAL A 143 -13.62 -5.48 2.98
C VAL A 143 -14.55 -5.54 1.77
N LEU A 144 -14.71 -6.70 1.15
CA LEU A 144 -15.61 -6.90 0.00
C LEU A 144 -17.07 -6.66 0.36
N GLU A 145 -17.53 -7.20 1.48
CA GLU A 145 -18.91 -6.99 1.98
C GLU A 145 -19.21 -5.50 2.11
N ARG A 146 -18.32 -4.73 2.75
CA ARG A 146 -18.47 -3.27 2.89
C ARG A 146 -18.42 -2.49 1.58
N GLN A 147 -17.70 -2.97 0.58
CA GLN A 147 -17.69 -2.33 -0.74
C GLN A 147 -19.00 -2.56 -1.48
N ALA A 148 -19.61 -3.73 -1.36
CA ALA A 148 -20.90 -4.04 -1.94
C ALA A 148 -22.03 -3.20 -1.30
N ASP A 149 -22.00 -3.01 0.02
CA ASP A 149 -22.99 -2.19 0.74
C ASP A 149 -22.92 -0.69 0.39
N ASN A 150 -21.74 -0.18 0.06
CA ASN A 150 -21.55 1.23 -0.32
C ASN A 150 -21.81 1.50 -1.80
N ALA A 151 -22.07 0.49 -2.60
CA ALA A 151 -22.35 0.61 -4.05
C ALA A 151 -23.85 0.62 -4.37
N GLN A 152 -24.72 0.48 -3.35
CA GLN A 152 -26.17 0.62 -3.42
C GLN A 152 -26.60 2.02 -2.97
#